data_eeeab44dd73d3c686321e56e8573f641
#
_entry.id   eeeab44dd73d3c686321e56e8573f641
#
_cell.length_a   1.000
_cell.length_b   1.000
_cell.length_c   1.000
_cell.angle_alpha   90.00
_cell.angle_beta   90.00
_cell.angle_gamma   90.00
#
_symmetry.space_group_name_H-M   'P 1'
#
loop_
_entity.id
_entity.type
_entity.pdbx_description
1 polymer ?
#
loop_
_entity_poly.entity_id
_entity_poly.type
_entity_poly.pdbx_seq_one_letter_code
_entity_poly.pdbx_strand_id
1 'polypeptide(L)'
;MWADKKSRILCAAALVAVLAFAAPSARAASTTYKSGLQDAGKIVAIALPVAAGSISLFKGDWNGLVQLAAVTGLTVGTAYGLKQVIHERRPDGTDWQSMPSEQSALAFSSAAFMWDRYGWEYGVPAYAAAGFVGYARVDSKRHHWYDVAASAGIAWIYSRLITSRYHPPSNFQTSAYASPDGGYISVSYNF
;
A
#
# COMPACT_ATOMS: atom_id res chain seq x y z
N MET A 1 -8.81 -15.04 20.56
CA MET A 1 -7.36 -14.78 20.53
C MET A 1 -6.58 -15.69 19.57
N TRP A 2 -7.01 -16.92 19.29
CA TRP A 2 -6.34 -17.85 18.36
C TRP A 2 -6.63 -17.61 16.87
N ALA A 3 -7.83 -17.14 16.50
CA ALA A 3 -8.20 -16.86 15.12
C ALA A 3 -7.40 -15.70 14.50
N ASP A 4 -7.01 -14.72 15.32
CA ASP A 4 -6.26 -13.55 14.88
C ASP A 4 -4.81 -13.89 14.43
N LYS A 5 -4.17 -14.85 15.10
CA LYS A 5 -2.79 -15.27 14.76
C LYS A 5 -2.71 -16.06 13.45
N LYS A 6 -3.71 -16.91 13.17
CA LYS A 6 -3.79 -17.67 11.91
C LYS A 6 -4.12 -16.75 10.71
N SER A 7 -5.01 -15.78 10.89
CA SER A 7 -5.33 -14.82 9.83
C SER A 7 -4.14 -13.91 9.49
N ARG A 8 -3.34 -13.52 10.48
CA ARG A 8 -2.10 -12.75 10.28
C ARG A 8 -1.06 -13.53 9.49
N ILE A 9 -0.88 -14.82 9.81
CA ILE A 9 0.07 -15.69 9.11
C ILE A 9 -0.39 -15.93 7.66
N LEU A 10 -1.68 -16.16 7.42
CA LEU A 10 -2.23 -16.35 6.07
C LEU A 10 -2.13 -15.09 5.22
N CYS A 11 -2.40 -13.91 5.78
CA CYS A 11 -2.26 -12.64 5.07
C CYS A 11 -0.78 -12.30 4.78
N ALA A 12 0.12 -12.56 5.72
CA ALA A 12 1.56 -12.41 5.49
C ALA A 12 2.07 -13.42 4.44
N ALA A 13 1.57 -14.65 4.46
CA ALA A 13 1.89 -15.68 3.48
C ALA A 13 1.35 -15.33 2.08
N ALA A 14 0.15 -14.73 1.98
CA ALA A 14 -0.40 -14.25 0.71
C ALA A 14 0.44 -13.10 0.12
N LEU A 15 0.92 -12.19 0.96
CA LEU A 15 1.81 -11.11 0.53
C LEU A 15 3.16 -11.64 0.06
N VAL A 16 3.73 -12.62 0.77
CA VAL A 16 4.98 -13.31 0.40
C VAL A 16 4.79 -14.13 -0.89
N ALA A 17 3.64 -14.77 -1.08
CA ALA A 17 3.32 -15.50 -2.31
C ALA A 17 3.23 -14.58 -3.53
N VAL A 18 2.66 -13.38 -3.38
CA VAL A 18 2.62 -12.36 -4.45
C VAL A 18 4.03 -11.88 -4.78
N LEU A 19 4.91 -11.74 -3.79
CA LEU A 19 6.32 -11.38 -4.00
C LEU A 19 7.12 -12.51 -4.65
N ALA A 20 6.84 -13.77 -4.31
CA ALA A 20 7.51 -14.95 -4.88
C ALA A 20 7.13 -15.18 -6.35
N PHE A 21 5.89 -14.84 -6.75
CA PHE A 21 5.46 -14.97 -8.15
C PHE A 21 6.07 -13.91 -9.07
N ALA A 22 6.57 -12.81 -8.51
CA ALA A 22 7.21 -11.73 -9.25
C ALA A 22 8.73 -11.93 -9.44
N ALA A 23 9.31 -13.02 -8.92
CA ALA A 23 10.73 -13.31 -9.11
C ALA A 23 11.00 -13.75 -10.55
N PRO A 24 11.75 -12.98 -11.37
CA PRO A 24 12.11 -13.41 -12.72
C PRO A 24 13.03 -14.61 -12.65
N SER A 25 12.74 -15.64 -13.42
CA SER A 25 13.67 -16.75 -13.64
C SER A 25 14.96 -16.18 -14.25
N ALA A 26 16.06 -16.30 -13.53
CA ALA A 26 17.37 -15.77 -13.88
C ALA A 26 17.95 -16.49 -15.12
N ARG A 27 17.50 -16.13 -16.31
CA ARG A 27 18.16 -16.59 -17.55
C ARG A 27 17.76 -15.74 -18.75
N ALA A 28 18.45 -14.61 -18.97
CA ALA A 28 18.55 -14.01 -20.33
C ALA A 28 19.48 -12.78 -20.36
N ALA A 29 20.07 -12.50 -21.54
CA ALA A 29 21.01 -11.43 -21.85
C ALA A 29 20.59 -10.03 -21.36
N SER A 30 21.52 -9.11 -21.19
CA SER A 30 21.37 -7.82 -20.49
C SER A 30 20.20 -6.92 -20.93
N THR A 31 19.75 -6.96 -22.16
CA THR A 31 18.58 -6.26 -22.66
C THR A 31 17.26 -6.91 -22.20
N THR A 32 17.20 -8.22 -22.19
CA THR A 32 16.05 -8.99 -21.71
C THR A 32 15.91 -8.90 -20.17
N TYR A 33 17.01 -8.80 -19.44
CA TYR A 33 17.00 -8.59 -17.99
C TYR A 33 16.35 -7.26 -17.60
N LYS A 34 16.70 -6.15 -18.29
CA LYS A 34 16.11 -4.84 -18.01
C LYS A 34 14.62 -4.77 -18.32
N SER A 35 14.17 -5.42 -19.40
CA SER A 35 12.73 -5.52 -19.69
C SER A 35 12.00 -6.37 -18.64
N GLY A 36 12.58 -7.51 -18.24
CA GLY A 36 12.01 -8.39 -17.22
C GLY A 36 11.88 -7.70 -15.85
N LEU A 37 12.88 -6.94 -15.42
CA LEU A 37 12.83 -6.17 -14.17
C LEU A 37 11.76 -5.07 -14.22
N GLN A 38 11.66 -4.38 -15.36
CA GLN A 38 10.62 -3.35 -15.55
C GLN A 38 9.22 -3.95 -15.49
N ASP A 39 9.00 -5.10 -16.11
CA ASP A 39 7.70 -5.77 -16.12
C ASP A 39 7.36 -6.34 -14.74
N ALA A 40 8.34 -6.93 -14.03
CA ALA A 40 8.17 -7.33 -12.64
C ALA A 40 7.78 -6.14 -11.76
N GLY A 41 8.43 -4.98 -11.91
CA GLY A 41 8.08 -3.75 -11.21
C GLY A 41 6.65 -3.29 -11.48
N LYS A 42 6.16 -3.38 -12.72
CA LYS A 42 4.75 -3.06 -13.06
C LYS A 42 3.77 -4.02 -12.40
N ILE A 43 4.07 -5.32 -12.44
CA ILE A 43 3.23 -6.36 -11.82
C ILE A 43 3.12 -6.11 -10.32
N VAL A 44 4.24 -5.89 -9.63
CA VAL A 44 4.26 -5.62 -8.19
C VAL A 44 3.53 -4.32 -7.86
N ALA A 45 3.66 -3.27 -8.69
CA ALA A 45 2.94 -2.00 -8.48
C ALA A 45 1.42 -2.17 -8.50
N ILE A 46 0.89 -3.07 -9.33
CA ILE A 46 -0.55 -3.39 -9.39
C ILE A 46 -0.93 -4.39 -8.29
N ALA A 47 -0.07 -5.35 -8.00
CA ALA A 47 -0.34 -6.38 -7.00
C ALA A 47 -0.47 -5.81 -5.58
N LEU A 48 0.24 -4.73 -5.24
CA LEU A 48 0.19 -4.11 -3.92
C LEU A 48 -1.20 -3.57 -3.55
N PRO A 49 -1.87 -2.72 -4.35
CA PRO A 49 -3.23 -2.26 -4.02
C PRO A 49 -4.24 -3.41 -4.04
N VAL A 50 -4.07 -4.41 -4.91
CA VAL A 50 -4.92 -5.61 -4.90
C VAL A 50 -4.75 -6.39 -3.60
N ALA A 51 -3.52 -6.60 -3.14
CA ALA A 51 -3.23 -7.27 -1.87
C ALA A 51 -3.80 -6.49 -0.68
N ALA A 52 -3.61 -5.16 -0.65
CA ALA A 52 -4.15 -4.29 0.39
C ALA A 52 -5.69 -4.34 0.44
N GLY A 53 -6.34 -4.29 -0.72
CA GLY A 53 -7.80 -4.42 -0.85
C GLY A 53 -8.30 -5.80 -0.41
N SER A 54 -7.62 -6.87 -0.81
CA SER A 54 -7.95 -8.23 -0.39
C SER A 54 -7.84 -8.40 1.12
N ILE A 55 -6.79 -7.86 1.76
CA ILE A 55 -6.64 -7.88 3.22
C ILE A 55 -7.79 -7.14 3.89
N SER A 56 -8.20 -5.98 3.37
CA SER A 56 -9.36 -5.23 3.88
C SER A 56 -10.65 -6.03 3.76
N LEU A 57 -10.89 -6.68 2.62
CA LEU A 57 -12.06 -7.55 2.41
C LEU A 57 -12.09 -8.73 3.38
N PHE A 58 -10.99 -9.47 3.53
CA PHE A 58 -10.90 -10.60 4.46
C PHE A 58 -11.10 -10.20 5.93
N LYS A 59 -10.80 -8.95 6.26
CA LYS A 59 -11.04 -8.40 7.60
C LYS A 59 -12.45 -7.81 7.77
N GLY A 60 -13.28 -7.79 6.73
CA GLY A 60 -14.58 -7.09 6.72
C GLY A 60 -14.44 -5.57 6.89
N ASP A 61 -13.29 -5.02 6.53
CA ASP A 61 -12.93 -3.63 6.77
C ASP A 61 -13.33 -2.73 5.58
N TRP A 62 -14.62 -2.44 5.46
CA TRP A 62 -15.15 -1.57 4.42
C TRP A 62 -14.59 -0.14 4.47
N ASN A 63 -14.40 0.38 5.69
CA ASN A 63 -13.76 1.70 5.87
C ASN A 63 -12.33 1.70 5.35
N GLY A 64 -11.59 0.59 5.58
CA GLY A 64 -10.25 0.41 5.02
C GLY A 64 -10.23 0.42 3.51
N LEU A 65 -11.22 -0.23 2.84
CA LEU A 65 -11.33 -0.18 1.38
C LEU A 65 -11.55 1.23 0.85
N VAL A 66 -12.44 2.00 1.48
CA VAL A 66 -12.69 3.40 1.10
C VAL A 66 -11.43 4.24 1.31
N GLN A 67 -10.74 4.07 2.44
CA GLN A 67 -9.50 4.79 2.73
C GLN A 67 -8.37 4.41 1.76
N LEU A 68 -8.22 3.12 1.43
CA LEU A 68 -7.27 2.67 0.41
C LEU A 68 -7.55 3.32 -0.95
N ALA A 69 -8.80 3.32 -1.39
CA ALA A 69 -9.20 3.94 -2.64
C ALA A 69 -8.92 5.45 -2.65
N ALA A 70 -9.21 6.14 -1.53
CA ALA A 70 -8.97 7.57 -1.40
C ALA A 70 -7.46 7.89 -1.40
N VAL A 71 -6.66 7.20 -0.58
CA VAL A 71 -5.20 7.41 -0.51
C VAL A 71 -4.56 7.14 -1.86
N THR A 72 -4.90 6.01 -2.50
CA THR A 72 -4.33 5.63 -3.79
C THR A 72 -4.79 6.58 -4.90
N GLY A 73 -6.08 6.89 -4.96
CA GLY A 73 -6.65 7.79 -5.96
C GLY A 73 -6.06 9.20 -5.87
N LEU A 74 -5.96 9.77 -4.68
CA LEU A 74 -5.37 11.09 -4.48
C LEU A 74 -3.86 11.09 -4.76
N THR A 75 -3.13 10.06 -4.32
CA THR A 75 -1.68 9.96 -4.58
C THR A 75 -1.39 9.89 -6.07
N VAL A 76 -2.06 8.98 -6.78
CA VAL A 76 -1.86 8.79 -8.23
C VAL A 76 -2.40 10.00 -9.01
N GLY A 77 -3.55 10.54 -8.61
CA GLY A 77 -4.12 11.73 -9.22
C GLY A 77 -3.22 12.95 -9.07
N THR A 78 -2.65 13.17 -7.89
CA THR A 78 -1.64 14.23 -7.66
C THR A 78 -0.38 14.00 -8.50
N ALA A 79 0.11 12.75 -8.56
CA ALA A 79 1.26 12.41 -9.39
C ALA A 79 1.00 12.72 -10.88
N TYR A 80 -0.19 12.37 -11.36
CA TYR A 80 -0.60 12.66 -12.73
C TYR A 80 -0.73 14.18 -12.97
N GLY A 81 -1.37 14.92 -12.05
CA GLY A 81 -1.51 16.37 -12.15
C GLY A 81 -0.17 17.11 -12.15
N LEU A 82 0.76 16.70 -11.26
CA LEU A 82 2.10 17.28 -11.20
C LEU A 82 2.89 17.07 -12.49
N LYS A 83 2.74 15.95 -13.16
CA LYS A 83 3.37 15.68 -14.46
C LYS A 83 2.96 16.66 -15.57
N GLN A 84 1.77 17.23 -15.48
CA GLN A 84 1.33 18.23 -16.45
C GLN A 84 1.99 19.59 -16.24
N VAL A 85 2.51 19.82 -15.03
CA VAL A 85 3.14 21.09 -14.63
C VAL A 85 4.67 20.98 -14.61
N ILE A 86 5.17 19.86 -14.09
CA ILE A 86 6.62 19.61 -13.96
C ILE A 86 7.12 18.89 -15.21
N HIS A 87 7.83 19.66 -16.06
CA HIS A 87 8.44 19.14 -17.27
C HIS A 87 9.87 18.65 -16.98
N GLU A 88 9.96 17.46 -16.37
CA GLU A 88 11.25 16.82 -16.05
C GLU A 88 11.58 15.76 -17.09
N ARG A 89 12.80 15.84 -17.67
CA ARG A 89 13.26 14.89 -18.68
C ARG A 89 13.59 13.54 -18.06
N ARG A 90 13.11 12.44 -18.68
CA ARG A 90 13.49 11.10 -18.24
C ARG A 90 14.98 10.80 -18.45
N PRO A 91 15.58 9.93 -17.59
CA PRO A 91 16.97 9.52 -17.78
C PRO A 91 17.27 8.85 -19.13
N ASP A 92 16.28 8.18 -19.73
CA ASP A 92 16.38 7.57 -21.06
C ASP A 92 16.15 8.57 -22.22
N GLY A 93 15.79 9.81 -21.90
CA GLY A 93 15.57 10.89 -22.87
C GLY A 93 14.29 10.78 -23.69
N THR A 94 13.39 9.83 -23.41
CA THR A 94 12.20 9.54 -24.21
C THR A 94 11.14 10.63 -24.17
N ASP A 95 10.92 11.25 -23.00
CA ASP A 95 9.92 12.31 -22.82
C ASP A 95 10.27 13.23 -21.63
N TRP A 96 9.41 14.23 -21.40
CA TRP A 96 9.54 15.25 -20.34
C TRP A 96 8.57 15.01 -19.17
N GLN A 97 8.14 13.78 -18.94
CA GLN A 97 7.18 13.41 -17.91
C GLN A 97 7.79 12.42 -16.88
N SER A 98 9.00 12.75 -16.38
CA SER A 98 9.65 11.91 -15.39
C SER A 98 9.02 12.04 -14.00
N MET A 99 8.84 13.24 -13.51
CA MET A 99 8.46 13.52 -12.12
C MET A 99 6.97 13.81 -11.97
N PRO A 100 6.31 13.22 -10.96
CA PRO A 100 6.71 12.07 -10.13
C PRO A 100 6.45 10.72 -10.82
N SER A 101 6.93 9.62 -10.22
CA SER A 101 6.72 8.26 -10.76
C SER A 101 5.34 7.70 -10.38
N GLU A 102 4.43 7.54 -11.35
CA GLU A 102 3.07 7.02 -11.11
C GLU A 102 3.04 5.60 -10.53
N GLN A 103 3.91 4.72 -11.03
CA GLN A 103 3.97 3.34 -10.52
C GLN A 103 4.52 3.29 -9.09
N SER A 104 5.47 4.15 -8.77
CA SER A 104 5.93 4.32 -7.40
C SER A 104 4.82 4.93 -6.53
N ALA A 105 4.07 5.91 -7.03
CA ALA A 105 2.93 6.50 -6.34
C ALA A 105 1.88 5.43 -5.98
N LEU A 106 1.52 4.56 -6.94
CA LEU A 106 0.60 3.44 -6.75
C LEU A 106 1.11 2.45 -5.69
N ALA A 107 2.39 2.06 -5.76
CA ALA A 107 2.98 1.11 -4.85
C ALA A 107 3.13 1.68 -3.42
N PHE A 108 3.68 2.89 -3.28
CA PHE A 108 3.89 3.52 -1.99
C PHE A 108 2.60 3.93 -1.29
N SER A 109 1.54 4.32 -2.03
CA SER A 109 0.23 4.61 -1.44
C SER A 109 -0.36 3.38 -0.74
N SER A 110 -0.27 2.22 -1.39
CA SER A 110 -0.74 0.95 -0.82
C SER A 110 0.12 0.53 0.38
N ALA A 111 1.45 0.72 0.31
CA ALA A 111 2.35 0.40 1.41
C ALA A 111 2.12 1.31 2.63
N ALA A 112 1.96 2.61 2.41
CA ALA A 112 1.66 3.58 3.46
C ALA A 112 0.31 3.29 4.12
N PHE A 113 -0.74 3.00 3.33
CA PHE A 113 -2.03 2.57 3.84
C PHE A 113 -1.90 1.32 4.72
N MET A 114 -1.20 0.28 4.26
CA MET A 114 -1.05 -0.96 5.03
C MET A 114 -0.30 -0.73 6.34
N TRP A 115 0.70 0.14 6.34
CA TRP A 115 1.43 0.54 7.55
C TRP A 115 0.51 1.25 8.55
N ASP A 116 -0.20 2.28 8.10
CA ASP A 116 -1.02 3.11 8.97
C ASP A 116 -2.28 2.38 9.43
N ARG A 117 -2.91 1.57 8.57
CA ARG A 117 -4.14 0.85 8.86
C ARG A 117 -3.92 -0.40 9.69
N TYR A 118 -2.99 -1.26 9.27
CA TYR A 118 -2.81 -2.60 9.85
C TYR A 118 -1.51 -2.77 10.65
N GLY A 119 -0.61 -1.80 10.57
CA GLY A 119 0.61 -1.79 11.36
C GLY A 119 1.84 -2.29 10.62
N TRP A 120 2.95 -2.31 11.35
CA TRP A 120 4.27 -2.62 10.81
C TRP A 120 4.36 -4.04 10.21
N GLU A 121 3.61 -5.00 10.74
CA GLU A 121 3.57 -6.39 10.27
C GLU A 121 3.17 -6.49 8.79
N TYR A 122 2.25 -5.62 8.35
CA TYR A 122 1.82 -5.49 6.96
C TYR A 122 2.60 -4.43 6.20
N GLY A 123 2.97 -3.37 6.88
CA GLY A 123 3.66 -2.22 6.30
C GLY A 123 5.08 -2.53 5.86
N VAL A 124 5.88 -3.24 6.67
CA VAL A 124 7.28 -3.55 6.33
C VAL A 124 7.40 -4.32 5.02
N PRO A 125 6.71 -5.47 4.81
CA PRO A 125 6.78 -6.18 3.54
C PRO A 125 6.21 -5.37 2.38
N ALA A 126 5.18 -4.55 2.61
CA ALA A 126 4.61 -3.69 1.58
C ALA A 126 5.58 -2.57 1.15
N TYR A 127 6.27 -1.94 2.09
CA TYR A 127 7.31 -0.94 1.78
C TYR A 127 8.53 -1.57 1.09
N ALA A 128 8.92 -2.79 1.45
CA ALA A 128 9.97 -3.52 0.73
C ALA A 128 9.58 -3.76 -0.73
N ALA A 129 8.34 -4.17 -0.98
CA ALA A 129 7.81 -4.35 -2.34
C ALA A 129 7.71 -3.02 -3.10
N ALA A 130 7.25 -1.93 -2.47
CA ALA A 130 7.21 -0.60 -3.07
C ALA A 130 8.63 -0.07 -3.38
N GLY A 131 9.60 -0.34 -2.50
CA GLY A 131 11.01 -0.03 -2.75
C GLY A 131 11.56 -0.77 -3.96
N PHE A 132 11.20 -2.05 -4.13
CA PHE A 132 11.54 -2.82 -5.33
C PHE A 132 10.93 -2.18 -6.59
N VAL A 133 9.68 -1.74 -6.55
CA VAL A 133 9.07 -1.00 -7.67
C VAL A 133 9.89 0.25 -7.99
N GLY A 134 10.21 1.07 -6.99
CA GLY A 134 11.04 2.27 -7.16
C GLY A 134 12.41 1.95 -7.79
N TYR A 135 13.09 0.92 -7.28
CA TYR A 135 14.36 0.44 -7.83
C TYR A 135 14.22 0.05 -9.31
N ALA A 136 13.21 -0.76 -9.66
CA ALA A 136 12.96 -1.19 -11.03
C ALA A 136 12.72 0.00 -11.99
N ARG A 137 12.10 1.07 -11.51
CA ARG A 137 11.87 2.30 -12.31
C ARG A 137 13.16 3.07 -12.58
N VAL A 138 14.04 3.11 -11.59
CA VAL A 138 15.34 3.82 -11.72
C VAL A 138 16.32 3.01 -12.56
N ASP A 139 16.44 1.68 -12.29
CA ASP A 139 17.34 0.81 -13.05
C ASP A 139 16.97 0.74 -14.54
N SER A 140 15.68 0.77 -14.86
CA SER A 140 15.18 0.84 -16.24
C SER A 140 15.32 2.23 -16.89
N LYS A 141 15.96 3.20 -16.22
CA LYS A 141 16.16 4.58 -16.66
C LYS A 141 14.86 5.33 -17.02
N ARG A 142 13.73 4.90 -16.46
CA ARG A 142 12.43 5.57 -16.69
C ARG A 142 12.20 6.73 -15.76
N HIS A 143 12.81 6.70 -14.54
CA HIS A 143 12.68 7.72 -13.50
C HIS A 143 14.00 7.93 -12.76
N HIS A 144 14.14 9.10 -12.13
CA HIS A 144 15.22 9.38 -11.19
C HIS A 144 14.82 8.95 -9.77
N TRP A 145 15.78 8.82 -8.86
CA TRP A 145 15.50 8.50 -7.46
C TRP A 145 14.61 9.52 -6.76
N TYR A 146 14.75 10.79 -7.10
CA TYR A 146 13.92 11.86 -6.54
C TYR A 146 12.47 11.81 -7.04
N ASP A 147 12.19 11.28 -8.24
CA ASP A 147 10.82 11.05 -8.73
C ASP A 147 10.11 10.01 -7.87
N VAL A 148 10.85 8.95 -7.49
CA VAL A 148 10.40 7.89 -6.60
C VAL A 148 10.17 8.42 -5.18
N ALA A 149 11.14 9.21 -4.67
CA ALA A 149 11.06 9.80 -3.35
C ALA A 149 9.88 10.78 -3.23
N ALA A 150 9.64 11.61 -4.25
CA ALA A 150 8.49 12.50 -4.31
C ALA A 150 7.16 11.71 -4.25
N SER A 151 7.06 10.62 -5.03
CA SER A 151 5.88 9.74 -5.00
C SER A 151 5.65 9.11 -3.64
N ALA A 152 6.72 8.65 -2.98
CA ALA A 152 6.65 8.08 -1.64
C ALA A 152 6.22 9.13 -0.60
N GLY A 153 6.74 10.36 -0.70
CA GLY A 153 6.36 11.48 0.17
C GLY A 153 4.89 11.86 0.03
N ILE A 154 4.38 11.98 -1.20
CA ILE A 154 2.97 12.27 -1.47
C ILE A 154 2.08 11.15 -0.89
N ALA A 155 2.44 9.90 -1.12
CA ALA A 155 1.73 8.74 -0.60
C ALA A 155 1.68 8.74 0.94
N TRP A 156 2.82 9.01 1.58
CA TRP A 156 2.91 9.09 3.03
C TRP A 156 2.03 10.19 3.60
N ILE A 157 2.02 11.40 3.00
CA ILE A 157 1.18 12.53 3.43
C ILE A 157 -0.29 12.15 3.37
N TYR A 158 -0.78 11.66 2.21
CA TYR A 158 -2.19 11.29 2.08
C TYR A 158 -2.57 10.14 3.00
N SER A 159 -1.71 9.15 3.18
CA SER A 159 -1.98 8.06 4.11
C SER A 159 -2.15 8.58 5.54
N ARG A 160 -1.24 9.45 6.01
CA ARG A 160 -1.32 10.06 7.34
C ARG A 160 -2.57 10.92 7.56
N LEU A 161 -3.06 11.57 6.53
CA LEU A 161 -4.25 12.43 6.61
C LEU A 161 -5.56 11.64 6.56
N ILE A 162 -5.59 10.51 5.87
CA ILE A 162 -6.84 9.79 5.53
C ILE A 162 -6.97 8.49 6.30
N THR A 163 -5.86 7.77 6.53
CA THR A 163 -5.90 6.42 7.09
C THR A 163 -5.99 6.45 8.61
N SER A 164 -7.05 5.87 9.15
CA SER A 164 -7.19 5.58 10.58
C SER A 164 -6.78 4.13 10.87
N ARG A 165 -6.28 3.89 12.09
CA ARG A 165 -5.89 2.54 12.53
C ARG A 165 -7.09 1.60 12.53
N TYR A 166 -6.89 0.36 12.07
CA TYR A 166 -7.91 -0.66 12.13
C TYR A 166 -8.07 -1.16 13.58
N HIS A 167 -9.29 -1.12 14.07
CA HIS A 167 -9.69 -1.73 15.32
C HIS A 167 -10.69 -2.84 14.97
N PRO A 168 -10.37 -4.11 15.23
CA PRO A 168 -11.32 -5.18 15.01
C PRO A 168 -12.57 -4.94 15.87
N PRO A 169 -13.76 -5.29 15.39
CA PRO A 169 -14.97 -5.19 16.21
C PRO A 169 -14.76 -5.97 17.50
N SER A 170 -14.98 -5.33 18.64
CA SER A 170 -14.94 -6.00 19.92
C SER A 170 -16.26 -6.78 20.11
N ASN A 171 -16.15 -8.07 20.41
CA ASN A 171 -17.33 -8.83 20.79
C ASN A 171 -17.90 -8.41 22.15
N PHE A 172 -17.15 -7.56 22.89
CA PHE A 172 -17.58 -6.97 24.14
C PHE A 172 -18.10 -5.56 23.93
N GLN A 173 -19.33 -5.30 24.33
CA GLN A 173 -19.90 -3.97 24.44
C GLN A 173 -20.15 -3.69 25.93
N THR A 174 -19.55 -2.61 26.41
CA THR A 174 -19.80 -2.11 27.76
C THR A 174 -20.54 -0.79 27.66
N SER A 175 -21.67 -0.67 28.35
CA SER A 175 -22.38 0.58 28.52
C SER A 175 -22.57 0.87 30.01
N ALA A 176 -22.38 2.11 30.41
CA ALA A 176 -22.62 2.58 31.76
C ALA A 176 -23.64 3.70 31.71
N TYR A 177 -24.61 3.65 32.57
CA TYR A 177 -25.60 4.69 32.78
C TYR A 177 -25.61 5.08 34.26
N ALA A 178 -25.61 6.38 34.53
CA ALA A 178 -25.70 6.91 35.88
C ALA A 178 -26.78 8.02 35.92
N SER A 179 -27.69 7.94 36.88
CA SER A 179 -28.67 8.97 37.19
C SER A 179 -28.72 9.23 38.72
N PRO A 180 -29.36 10.30 39.17
CA PRO A 180 -29.52 10.55 40.64
C PRO A 180 -30.23 9.43 41.36
N ASP A 181 -31.06 8.63 40.68
CA ASP A 181 -31.88 7.54 41.23
C ASP A 181 -31.22 6.16 41.11
N GLY A 182 -30.03 6.08 40.52
CA GLY A 182 -29.30 4.83 40.36
C GLY A 182 -28.46 4.78 39.08
N GLY A 183 -27.65 3.75 38.97
CA GLY A 183 -26.82 3.51 37.79
C GLY A 183 -26.71 2.02 37.49
N TYR A 184 -26.44 1.67 36.22
CA TYR A 184 -26.11 0.31 35.83
C TYR A 184 -24.93 0.28 34.89
N ILE A 185 -24.18 -0.80 34.96
CA ILE A 185 -23.15 -1.16 33.97
C ILE A 185 -23.65 -2.43 33.29
N SER A 186 -23.74 -2.38 31.97
CA SER A 186 -24.10 -3.52 31.15
C SER A 186 -22.88 -3.95 30.34
N VAL A 187 -22.64 -5.26 30.35
CA VAL A 187 -21.60 -5.91 29.54
C VAL A 187 -22.30 -6.94 28.67
N SER A 188 -22.25 -6.77 27.36
CA SER A 188 -22.79 -7.74 26.41
C SER A 188 -21.66 -8.35 25.56
N TYR A 189 -21.76 -9.64 25.30
CA TYR A 189 -20.84 -10.39 24.45
C TYR A 189 -21.64 -10.97 23.27
N ASN A 190 -21.23 -10.63 22.05
CA ASN A 190 -21.83 -11.19 20.84
C ASN A 190 -20.98 -12.40 20.41
N PHE A 191 -21.62 -13.54 20.30
CA PHE A 191 -21.01 -14.80 19.86
C PHE A 191 -20.87 -14.89 18.34
#